data_647eca5638f1376d6c2eb804b4cbde41
#
_entry.id   647eca5638f1376d6c2eb804b4cbde41
#
_cell.length_a   1.000
_cell.length_b   1.000
_cell.length_c   1.000
_cell.angle_alpha   90.00
_cell.angle_beta   90.00
_cell.angle_gamma   90.00
#
_symmetry.space_group_name_H-M   'P 1'
#
loop_
_entity.id
_entity.type
_entity.pdbx_description
1 polymer ?
#
loop_
_entity_poly.entity_id
_entity_poly.type
_entity_poly.pdbx_seq_one_letter_code
_entity_poly.pdbx_strand_id
1 'polypeptide(L)'
;MLVRNAQLQVVSTQPLIARLLEDALHARLPEFPAVSLVLDWPVGFAFQMVTPESAASSFVLTQNACPEYLDDLWNLGLLGLAYRSRTLEELAELLRRAETRERVRLTPAQRSPLTPAEGDLLRLVSRGLANKEIARELGIANQTVQNGLTRVFQKLGVSSRNEAILYYWDIANKPPIQ
;
A
#
# COMPACT_ATOMS: atom_id res chain seq x y z
N MET A 1 -19.09 -28.12 -16.14
CA MET A 1 -18.09 -27.56 -15.22
C MET A 1 -17.43 -26.40 -15.98
N LEU A 2 -18.00 -25.20 -15.87
CA LEU A 2 -17.51 -24.01 -16.57
C LEU A 2 -16.19 -23.61 -15.91
N VAL A 3 -15.09 -23.77 -16.62
CA VAL A 3 -13.80 -23.15 -16.29
C VAL A 3 -14.08 -21.64 -16.28
N ARG A 4 -14.14 -21.03 -15.09
CA ARG A 4 -14.08 -19.57 -14.99
C ARG A 4 -12.72 -19.17 -15.58
N ASN A 5 -12.77 -18.55 -16.75
CA ASN A 5 -11.59 -17.90 -17.31
C ASN A 5 -11.04 -16.98 -16.22
N ALA A 6 -9.82 -17.28 -15.82
CA ALA A 6 -9.08 -16.46 -14.89
C ALA A 6 -8.86 -15.09 -15.57
N GLN A 7 -9.59 -14.08 -15.13
CA GLN A 7 -9.56 -12.74 -15.73
C GLN A 7 -8.93 -11.75 -14.77
N LEU A 8 -8.19 -10.81 -15.32
CA LEU A 8 -7.77 -9.61 -14.62
C LEU A 8 -9.02 -8.89 -14.10
N GLN A 9 -9.05 -8.61 -12.80
CA GLN A 9 -10.09 -7.83 -12.16
C GLN A 9 -9.49 -6.53 -11.64
N VAL A 10 -10.11 -5.39 -11.96
CA VAL A 10 -9.73 -4.10 -11.37
C VAL A 10 -10.64 -3.77 -10.20
N VAL A 11 -10.06 -3.57 -9.03
CA VAL A 11 -10.75 -3.25 -7.77
C VAL A 11 -10.49 -1.79 -7.41
N SER A 12 -11.55 -0.99 -7.32
CA SER A 12 -11.49 0.45 -7.04
C SER A 12 -12.75 0.93 -6.35
N THR A 13 -12.66 2.02 -5.59
CA THR A 13 -13.81 2.76 -5.08
C THR A 13 -14.61 3.47 -6.19
N GLN A 14 -14.07 3.54 -7.41
CA GLN A 14 -14.68 4.19 -8.57
C GLN A 14 -15.00 3.15 -9.66
N PRO A 15 -16.21 2.57 -9.68
CA PRO A 15 -16.55 1.45 -10.58
C PRO A 15 -16.38 1.77 -12.07
N LEU A 16 -16.65 3.01 -12.49
CA LEU A 16 -16.45 3.43 -13.87
C LEU A 16 -14.98 3.40 -14.27
N ILE A 17 -14.10 3.92 -13.41
CA ILE A 17 -12.64 3.90 -13.65
C ILE A 17 -12.13 2.46 -13.67
N ALA A 18 -12.60 1.63 -12.72
CA ALA A 18 -12.23 0.21 -12.69
C ALA A 18 -12.57 -0.46 -14.03
N ARG A 19 -13.78 -0.32 -14.51
CA ARG A 19 -14.25 -0.93 -15.76
C ARG A 19 -13.50 -0.44 -17.00
N LEU A 20 -13.30 0.87 -17.12
CA LEU A 20 -12.55 1.45 -18.24
C LEU A 20 -11.10 0.94 -18.27
N LEU A 21 -10.46 0.86 -17.10
CA LEU A 21 -9.10 0.36 -17.00
C LEU A 21 -9.02 -1.15 -17.29
N GLU A 22 -10.00 -1.91 -16.81
CA GLU A 22 -10.14 -3.35 -17.07
C GLU A 22 -10.26 -3.64 -18.55
N ASP A 23 -11.19 -2.96 -19.26
CA ASP A 23 -11.38 -3.09 -20.70
C ASP A 23 -10.10 -2.72 -21.48
N ALA A 24 -9.43 -1.63 -21.08
CA ALA A 24 -8.20 -1.17 -21.71
C ALA A 24 -7.01 -2.12 -21.49
N LEU A 25 -6.94 -2.79 -20.33
CA LEU A 25 -5.93 -3.78 -20.02
C LEU A 25 -6.20 -5.11 -20.72
N HIS A 26 -7.46 -5.56 -20.80
CA HIS A 26 -7.82 -6.78 -21.53
C HIS A 26 -7.45 -6.69 -23.02
N ALA A 27 -7.59 -5.52 -23.63
CA ALA A 27 -7.16 -5.30 -25.02
C ALA A 27 -5.65 -5.50 -25.23
N ARG A 28 -4.83 -5.38 -24.18
CA ARG A 28 -3.35 -5.51 -24.21
C ARG A 28 -2.83 -6.81 -23.64
N LEU A 29 -3.63 -7.48 -22.84
CA LEU A 29 -3.29 -8.69 -22.07
C LEU A 29 -4.42 -9.73 -22.23
N PRO A 30 -4.62 -10.29 -23.43
CA PRO A 30 -5.77 -11.16 -23.74
C PRO A 30 -5.74 -12.50 -22.98
N GLU A 31 -4.59 -12.96 -22.55
CA GLU A 31 -4.36 -14.23 -21.85
C GLU A 31 -3.76 -14.01 -20.47
N PHE A 32 -4.40 -13.17 -19.63
CA PHE A 32 -3.86 -12.86 -18.31
C PHE A 32 -4.38 -13.80 -17.22
N PRO A 33 -3.51 -14.30 -16.32
CA PRO A 33 -3.95 -15.10 -15.17
C PRO A 33 -4.82 -14.29 -14.22
N ALA A 34 -5.54 -14.96 -13.33
CA ALA A 34 -6.38 -14.31 -12.31
C ALA A 34 -5.56 -13.43 -11.37
N VAL A 35 -5.49 -12.16 -11.67
CA VAL A 35 -4.86 -11.14 -10.83
C VAL A 35 -5.88 -10.05 -10.51
N SER A 36 -5.94 -9.66 -9.24
CA SER A 36 -6.70 -8.50 -8.81
C SER A 36 -5.80 -7.27 -8.79
N LEU A 37 -6.01 -6.34 -9.74
CA LEU A 37 -5.38 -5.03 -9.71
C LEU A 37 -6.17 -4.12 -8.76
N VAL A 38 -5.62 -3.86 -7.59
CA VAL A 38 -6.23 -2.98 -6.59
C VAL A 38 -5.67 -1.56 -6.77
N LEU A 39 -6.54 -0.61 -7.10
CA LEU A 39 -6.21 0.81 -7.13
C LEU A 39 -6.37 1.36 -5.71
N ASP A 40 -5.27 1.64 -5.06
CA ASP A 40 -5.24 2.16 -3.68
C ASP A 40 -5.62 3.64 -3.64
N TRP A 41 -6.88 3.91 -3.98
CA TRP A 41 -7.48 5.22 -4.00
C TRP A 41 -8.94 5.18 -3.48
N PRO A 42 -9.22 5.87 -2.33
CA PRO A 42 -8.31 6.67 -1.51
C PRO A 42 -7.18 5.82 -0.90
N VAL A 43 -6.07 6.47 -0.55
CA VAL A 43 -4.93 5.79 0.11
C VAL A 43 -5.42 5.03 1.35
N GLY A 44 -5.02 3.77 1.49
CA GLY A 44 -5.49 2.86 2.53
C GLY A 44 -6.60 1.92 2.08
N PHE A 45 -7.18 2.11 0.90
CA PHE A 45 -8.20 1.21 0.36
C PHE A 45 -7.67 -0.22 0.16
N ALA A 46 -6.41 -0.36 -0.23
CA ALA A 46 -5.78 -1.67 -0.41
C ALA A 46 -5.78 -2.52 0.88
N PHE A 47 -5.59 -1.91 2.06
CA PHE A 47 -5.66 -2.63 3.34
C PHE A 47 -7.06 -3.18 3.67
N GLN A 48 -8.10 -2.64 3.04
CA GLN A 48 -9.48 -3.12 3.23
C GLN A 48 -9.82 -4.24 2.23
N MET A 49 -9.21 -4.21 1.04
CA MET A 49 -9.55 -5.11 -0.06
C MET A 49 -8.67 -6.34 -0.16
N VAL A 50 -7.41 -6.23 0.28
CA VAL A 50 -6.47 -7.35 0.24
C VAL A 50 -6.59 -8.18 1.50
N THR A 51 -7.00 -9.43 1.36
CA THR A 51 -7.02 -10.42 2.44
C THR A 51 -5.79 -11.33 2.36
N PRO A 52 -5.43 -12.06 3.43
CA PRO A 52 -4.33 -13.03 3.38
C PRO A 52 -4.47 -14.05 2.24
N GLU A 53 -5.71 -14.45 1.92
CA GLU A 53 -6.00 -15.43 0.87
C GLU A 53 -5.84 -14.84 -0.55
N SER A 54 -6.13 -13.54 -0.72
CA SER A 54 -6.04 -12.86 -2.01
C SER A 54 -4.69 -12.20 -2.28
N ALA A 55 -3.86 -11.99 -1.26
CA ALA A 55 -2.62 -11.21 -1.36
C ALA A 55 -1.68 -11.75 -2.45
N ALA A 56 -1.48 -13.07 -2.53
CA ALA A 56 -0.61 -13.71 -3.51
C ALA A 56 -1.10 -13.59 -4.98
N SER A 57 -2.32 -13.12 -5.20
CA SER A 57 -2.90 -12.81 -6.51
C SER A 57 -3.27 -11.33 -6.66
N SER A 58 -2.88 -10.48 -5.73
CA SER A 58 -3.17 -9.04 -5.74
C SER A 58 -1.96 -8.23 -6.17
N PHE A 59 -2.18 -7.35 -7.14
CA PHE A 59 -1.26 -6.30 -7.54
C PHE A 59 -1.83 -4.94 -7.07
N VAL A 60 -1.10 -4.21 -6.25
CA VAL A 60 -1.54 -2.91 -5.74
C VAL A 60 -0.83 -1.78 -6.48
N LEU A 61 -1.61 -0.84 -7.00
CA LEU A 61 -1.12 0.42 -7.52
C LEU A 61 -1.50 1.54 -6.55
N THR A 62 -0.50 2.18 -5.94
CA THR A 62 -0.70 3.25 -4.96
C THR A 62 -0.07 4.58 -5.38
N GLN A 63 -0.54 5.67 -4.81
CA GLN A 63 0.06 7.01 -4.95
C GLN A 63 0.78 7.47 -3.68
N ASN A 64 0.80 6.63 -2.64
CA ASN A 64 1.52 6.92 -1.41
C ASN A 64 3.00 6.56 -1.56
N ALA A 65 3.89 7.51 -1.29
CA ALA A 65 5.34 7.34 -1.38
C ALA A 65 6.01 7.06 -0.03
N CYS A 66 5.26 7.07 1.07
CA CYS A 66 5.80 6.82 2.41
C CYS A 66 6.42 5.42 2.50
N PRO A 67 7.71 5.28 2.84
CA PRO A 67 8.39 3.99 2.88
C PRO A 67 7.72 2.98 3.81
N GLU A 68 7.31 3.42 4.99
CA GLU A 68 6.64 2.57 5.99
C GLU A 68 5.29 2.07 5.48
N TYR A 69 4.52 2.92 4.84
CA TYR A 69 3.26 2.53 4.20
C TYR A 69 3.47 1.48 3.10
N LEU A 70 4.48 1.70 2.25
CA LEU A 70 4.82 0.78 1.16
C LEU A 70 5.34 -0.57 1.69
N ASP A 71 6.10 -0.54 2.79
CA ASP A 71 6.56 -1.76 3.46
C ASP A 71 5.40 -2.52 4.11
N ASP A 72 4.47 -1.81 4.74
CA ASP A 72 3.26 -2.41 5.31
C ASP A 72 2.40 -3.09 4.24
N LEU A 73 2.18 -2.45 3.08
CA LEU A 73 1.50 -3.08 1.95
C LEU A 73 2.26 -4.32 1.44
N TRP A 74 3.58 -4.20 1.26
CA TRP A 74 4.40 -5.31 0.76
C TRP A 74 4.38 -6.52 1.69
N ASN A 75 4.32 -6.28 2.99
CA ASN A 75 4.26 -7.31 4.03
C ASN A 75 2.92 -8.06 4.07
N LEU A 76 1.89 -7.60 3.37
CA LEU A 76 0.66 -8.38 3.15
C LEU A 76 0.90 -9.63 2.30
N GLY A 77 2.04 -9.76 1.62
CA GLY A 77 2.36 -10.88 0.75
C GLY A 77 1.89 -10.69 -0.69
N LEU A 78 1.77 -9.44 -1.15
CA LEU A 78 1.32 -9.07 -2.49
C LEU A 78 2.12 -9.75 -3.60
N LEU A 79 1.46 -10.07 -4.70
CA LEU A 79 2.08 -10.44 -5.97
C LEU A 79 2.87 -9.26 -6.54
N GLY A 80 2.30 -8.06 -6.48
CA GLY A 80 2.95 -6.86 -6.96
C GLY A 80 2.55 -5.59 -6.20
N LEU A 81 3.49 -4.65 -6.15
CA LEU A 81 3.28 -3.32 -5.59
C LEU A 81 4.00 -2.29 -6.48
N ALA A 82 3.24 -1.36 -7.03
CA ALA A 82 3.78 -0.24 -7.79
C ALA A 82 3.36 1.11 -7.22
N TYR A 83 4.32 2.04 -7.18
CA TYR A 83 4.08 3.43 -6.88
C TYR A 83 3.91 4.20 -8.17
N ARG A 84 2.70 4.65 -8.46
CA ARG A 84 2.30 5.36 -9.68
C ARG A 84 2.64 4.57 -10.95
N SER A 85 1.80 4.66 -11.93
CA SER A 85 2.07 4.31 -13.32
C SER A 85 1.70 5.52 -14.17
N ARG A 86 2.52 5.86 -15.14
CA ARG A 86 2.32 7.04 -15.98
C ARG A 86 1.50 6.72 -17.21
N THR A 87 1.61 5.49 -17.69
CA THR A 87 0.92 5.02 -18.90
C THR A 87 0.31 3.64 -18.69
N LEU A 88 -0.64 3.32 -19.53
CA LEU A 88 -1.28 2.00 -19.55
C LEU A 88 -0.30 0.90 -20.00
N GLU A 89 0.64 1.24 -20.87
CA GLU A 89 1.68 0.35 -21.37
C GLU A 89 2.64 -0.05 -20.25
N GLU A 90 3.06 0.91 -19.44
CA GLU A 90 3.91 0.67 -18.25
C GLU A 90 3.20 -0.24 -17.26
N LEU A 91 1.92 0.01 -16.99
CA LEU A 91 1.12 -0.84 -16.09
C LEU A 91 0.95 -2.26 -16.65
N ALA A 92 0.67 -2.39 -17.95
CA ALA A 92 0.55 -3.69 -18.60
C ALA A 92 1.86 -4.48 -18.53
N GLU A 93 3.01 -3.83 -18.68
CA GLU A 93 4.32 -4.48 -18.56
C GLU A 93 4.60 -4.97 -17.13
N LEU A 94 4.24 -4.17 -16.13
CA LEU A 94 4.36 -4.59 -14.73
C LEU A 94 3.49 -5.79 -14.40
N LEU A 95 2.28 -5.82 -14.94
CA LEU A 95 1.37 -6.95 -14.78
C LEU A 95 1.90 -8.21 -15.49
N ARG A 96 2.49 -8.10 -16.70
CA ARG A 96 3.13 -9.24 -17.39
C ARG A 96 4.28 -9.83 -16.56
N ARG A 97 5.09 -9.00 -15.93
CA ARG A 97 6.17 -9.49 -15.04
C ARG A 97 5.62 -10.25 -13.84
N ALA A 98 4.48 -9.81 -13.30
CA ALA A 98 3.79 -10.53 -12.24
C ALA A 98 3.23 -11.90 -12.69
N GLU A 99 2.96 -12.10 -14.00
CA GLU A 99 2.47 -13.37 -14.57
C GLU A 99 3.44 -14.54 -14.34
N THR A 100 4.75 -14.29 -14.33
CA THR A 100 5.78 -15.30 -14.07
C THR A 100 5.83 -15.75 -12.61
N ARG A 101 4.90 -15.32 -11.78
CA ARG A 101 4.84 -15.51 -10.31
C ARG A 101 6.06 -14.92 -9.57
N GLU A 102 6.85 -14.12 -10.23
CA GLU A 102 7.87 -13.31 -9.59
C GLU A 102 7.20 -12.12 -8.91
N ARG A 103 7.43 -11.97 -7.60
CA ARG A 103 6.90 -10.82 -6.88
C ARG A 103 7.55 -9.54 -7.39
N VAL A 104 6.74 -8.60 -7.83
CA VAL A 104 7.19 -7.34 -8.44
C VAL A 104 7.00 -6.18 -7.48
N ARG A 105 8.08 -5.49 -7.11
CA ARG A 105 8.03 -4.26 -6.33
C ARG A 105 8.70 -3.13 -7.09
N LEU A 106 7.92 -2.13 -7.48
CA LEU A 106 8.39 -0.90 -8.12
C LEU A 106 7.95 0.30 -7.28
N THR A 107 8.79 0.65 -6.32
CA THR A 107 8.57 1.75 -5.37
C THR A 107 9.79 2.66 -5.32
N PRO A 108 9.66 3.91 -4.81
CA PRO A 108 10.81 4.78 -4.61
C PRO A 108 11.91 4.08 -3.80
N ALA A 109 13.17 4.36 -4.13
CA ALA A 109 14.34 3.76 -3.46
C ALA A 109 14.55 4.29 -2.02
N GLN A 110 13.71 5.19 -1.55
CA GLN A 110 13.78 5.76 -0.20
C GLN A 110 13.55 4.67 0.84
N ARG A 111 14.44 4.59 1.82
CA ARG A 111 14.33 3.66 2.94
C ARG A 111 13.81 4.38 4.17
N SER A 112 13.04 3.67 4.98
CA SER A 112 12.62 4.14 6.29
C SER A 112 13.82 4.36 7.23
N PRO A 113 13.88 5.48 7.97
CA PRO A 113 14.84 5.68 9.04
C PRO A 113 14.45 4.93 10.34
N LEU A 114 13.26 4.34 10.36
CA LEU A 114 12.71 3.68 11.53
C LEU A 114 13.19 2.24 11.66
N THR A 115 13.36 1.79 12.90
CA THR A 115 13.48 0.36 13.20
C THR A 115 12.11 -0.33 13.03
N PRO A 116 12.05 -1.67 12.89
CA PRO A 116 10.77 -2.38 12.79
C PRO A 116 9.79 -2.03 13.93
N ALA A 117 10.26 -1.99 15.19
CA ALA A 117 9.41 -1.64 16.32
C ALA A 117 8.90 -0.18 16.29
N GLU A 118 9.70 0.75 15.77
CA GLU A 118 9.28 2.14 15.57
C GLU A 118 8.29 2.24 14.40
N GLY A 119 8.44 1.43 13.36
CA GLY A 119 7.47 1.31 12.27
C GLY A 119 6.12 0.80 12.77
N ASP A 120 6.11 -0.21 13.67
CA ASP A 120 4.88 -0.70 14.31
C ASP A 120 4.16 0.41 15.10
N LEU A 121 4.92 1.23 15.84
CA LEU A 121 4.35 2.39 16.54
C LEU A 121 3.73 3.39 15.57
N LEU A 122 4.42 3.73 14.48
CA LEU A 122 3.90 4.67 13.48
C LEU A 122 2.63 4.13 12.82
N ARG A 123 2.60 2.84 12.46
CA ARG A 123 1.43 2.19 11.87
C ARG A 123 0.21 2.27 12.79
N LEU A 124 0.38 1.98 14.08
CA LEU A 124 -0.72 2.02 15.05
C LEU A 124 -1.19 3.46 15.32
N VAL A 125 -0.25 4.42 15.35
CA VAL A 125 -0.58 5.85 15.41
C VAL A 125 -1.39 6.29 14.19
N SER A 126 -0.99 5.87 12.99
CA SER A 126 -1.68 6.25 11.74
C SER A 126 -3.11 5.70 11.65
N ARG A 127 -3.40 4.62 12.37
CA ARG A 127 -4.74 4.03 12.54
C ARG A 127 -5.59 4.75 13.61
N GLY A 128 -5.04 5.77 14.27
CA GLY A 128 -5.74 6.59 15.27
C GLY A 128 -5.72 6.03 16.69
N LEU A 129 -5.01 4.93 16.98
CA LEU A 129 -4.99 4.32 18.30
C LEU A 129 -4.34 5.24 19.35
N ALA A 130 -4.93 5.37 20.53
CA ALA A 130 -4.32 6.06 21.65
C ALA A 130 -3.14 5.26 22.24
N ASN A 131 -2.21 5.92 22.95
CA ASN A 131 -1.01 5.25 23.49
C ASN A 131 -1.33 4.04 24.37
N LYS A 132 -2.43 4.09 25.13
CA LYS A 132 -2.89 2.96 25.96
C LYS A 132 -3.34 1.76 25.12
N GLU A 133 -3.95 2.00 23.96
CA GLU A 133 -4.38 0.97 23.04
C GLU A 133 -3.18 0.35 22.34
N ILE A 134 -2.24 1.18 21.90
CA ILE A 134 -0.94 0.74 21.33
C ILE A 134 -0.17 -0.13 22.33
N ALA A 135 -0.09 0.33 23.59
CA ALA A 135 0.60 -0.40 24.67
C ALA A 135 -0.02 -1.80 24.87
N ARG A 136 -1.36 -1.89 24.86
CA ARG A 136 -2.08 -3.16 24.96
C ARG A 136 -1.87 -4.05 23.76
N GLU A 137 -1.91 -3.50 22.52
CA GLU A 137 -1.75 -4.26 21.29
C GLU A 137 -0.33 -4.83 21.15
N LEU A 138 0.68 -4.07 21.55
CA LEU A 138 2.09 -4.49 21.50
C LEU A 138 2.58 -5.23 22.75
N GLY A 139 1.78 -5.33 23.83
CA GLY A 139 2.17 -5.97 25.06
C GLY A 139 3.30 -5.24 25.82
N ILE A 140 3.37 -3.91 25.72
CA ILE A 140 4.41 -3.07 26.34
C ILE A 140 3.82 -2.00 27.25
N ALA A 141 4.67 -1.36 28.08
CA ALA A 141 4.22 -0.28 28.96
C ALA A 141 3.86 0.99 28.18
N ASN A 142 2.85 1.73 28.65
CA ASN A 142 2.46 3.01 28.05
C ASN A 142 3.62 4.02 27.98
N GLN A 143 4.51 4.02 28.99
CA GLN A 143 5.72 4.84 28.98
C GLN A 143 6.69 4.46 27.86
N THR A 144 6.80 3.17 27.53
CA THR A 144 7.60 2.68 26.39
C THR A 144 7.04 3.19 25.06
N VAL A 145 5.71 3.21 24.91
CA VAL A 145 5.05 3.80 23.72
C VAL A 145 5.39 5.28 23.61
N GLN A 146 5.24 6.05 24.69
CA GLN A 146 5.54 7.50 24.69
C GLN A 146 6.99 7.76 24.27
N ASN A 147 7.95 7.06 24.88
CA ASN A 147 9.37 7.18 24.55
C ASN A 147 9.68 6.75 23.12
N GLY A 148 9.02 5.69 22.64
CA GLY A 148 9.13 5.22 21.26
C GLY A 148 8.62 6.23 20.26
N LEU A 149 7.45 6.81 20.49
CA LEU A 149 6.86 7.83 19.61
C LEU A 149 7.72 9.10 19.56
N THR A 150 8.32 9.51 20.68
CA THR A 150 9.25 10.63 20.69
C THR A 150 10.43 10.38 19.73
N ARG A 151 11.00 9.18 19.74
CA ARG A 151 12.08 8.82 18.81
C ARG A 151 11.60 8.74 17.36
N VAL A 152 10.40 8.19 17.13
CA VAL A 152 9.77 8.17 15.80
C VAL A 152 9.65 9.58 15.25
N PHE A 153 9.09 10.51 16.03
CA PHE A 153 8.90 11.89 15.58
C PHE A 153 10.23 12.59 15.28
N GLN A 154 11.24 12.37 16.11
CA GLN A 154 12.58 12.91 15.87
C GLN A 154 13.20 12.37 14.56
N LYS A 155 13.11 11.06 14.33
CA LYS A 155 13.67 10.43 13.13
C LYS A 155 12.96 10.85 11.84
N LEU A 156 11.65 11.08 11.90
CA LEU A 156 10.85 11.52 10.76
C LEU A 156 10.89 13.05 10.57
N GLY A 157 11.46 13.80 11.53
CA GLY A 157 11.46 15.27 11.49
C GLY A 157 10.07 15.88 11.64
N VAL A 158 9.15 15.20 12.34
CA VAL A 158 7.80 15.68 12.60
C VAL A 158 7.66 16.14 14.06
N SER A 159 6.82 17.14 14.30
CA SER A 159 6.69 17.80 15.60
C SER A 159 5.49 17.31 16.41
N SER A 160 4.57 16.59 15.78
CA SER A 160 3.33 16.18 16.41
C SER A 160 2.84 14.83 15.92
N ARG A 161 1.93 14.22 16.71
CA ARG A 161 1.22 13.02 16.33
C ARG A 161 0.45 13.19 15.01
N ASN A 162 -0.20 14.34 14.83
CA ASN A 162 -0.96 14.62 13.61
C ASN A 162 -0.04 14.69 12.39
N GLU A 163 1.13 15.30 12.52
CA GLU A 163 2.12 15.32 11.44
C GLU A 163 2.64 13.92 11.11
N ALA A 164 2.85 13.06 12.12
CA ALA A 164 3.22 11.67 11.89
C ALA A 164 2.12 10.88 11.14
N ILE A 165 0.85 11.13 11.46
CA ILE A 165 -0.29 10.56 10.74
C ILE A 165 -0.29 11.05 9.28
N LEU A 166 -0.15 12.37 9.07
CA LEU A 166 -0.11 12.96 7.72
C LEU A 166 1.08 12.45 6.91
N TYR A 167 2.24 12.25 7.54
CA TYR A 167 3.42 11.64 6.93
C TYR A 167 3.13 10.23 6.42
N TYR A 168 2.57 9.36 7.29
CA TYR A 168 2.27 7.97 6.92
C TYR A 168 1.29 7.88 5.76
N TRP A 169 0.27 8.74 5.73
CA TRP A 169 -0.73 8.77 4.67
C TRP A 169 -0.31 9.59 3.43
N ASP A 170 0.92 10.14 3.43
CA ASP A 170 1.48 10.96 2.35
C ASP A 170 0.61 12.19 1.99
N ILE A 171 -0.04 12.78 3.00
CA ILE A 171 -0.92 13.95 2.83
C ILE A 171 -0.12 15.25 2.92
N ALA A 172 0.96 15.27 3.70
CA ALA A 172 1.77 16.46 3.97
C ALA A 172 2.78 16.79 2.85
N ASN A 173 3.10 15.86 1.96
CA ASN A 173 4.16 15.98 0.96
C ASN A 173 3.66 16.20 -0.47
N LYS A 174 2.42 16.61 -0.68
CA LYS A 174 1.99 16.98 -2.02
C LYS A 174 2.51 18.38 -2.33
N PRO A 175 3.43 18.54 -3.33
CA PRO A 175 3.71 19.87 -3.85
C PRO A 175 2.38 20.48 -4.32
N PRO A 176 2.20 21.81 -4.20
CA PRO A 176 1.00 22.46 -4.71
C PRO A 176 0.82 22.08 -6.18
N ILE A 177 -0.41 21.72 -6.54
CA ILE A 177 -0.79 21.43 -7.92
C ILE A 177 -0.45 22.69 -8.72
N GLN A 178 0.58 22.61 -9.59
CA GLN A 178 0.88 23.66 -10.56
C GLN A 178 -0.04 23.51 -11.76
#